data_969668ccd5871d653c42057e52dd6a90
#
_entry.id   969668ccd5871d653c42057e52dd6a90
#
_cell.length_a   1.000
_cell.length_b   1.000
_cell.length_c   1.000
_cell.angle_alpha   90.00
_cell.angle_beta   90.00
_cell.angle_gamma   90.00
#
_symmetry.space_group_name_H-M   'P 1'
#
loop_
_entity.id
_entity.type
_entity.pdbx_description
1 polymer ?
#
loop_
_entity_poly.entity_id
_entity_poly.type
_entity_poly.pdbx_seq_one_letter_code
_entity_poly.pdbx_strand_id
1 'polypeptide(L)'
;IKFNKNGSIKVKKIKQNNNLKKLEKNLLLIYTSINRTAHEIASSYVNKLTKSKKKYIESIITHVNEGEKILKTGNIDDFGELLHSSWMLKKKLSSAISNSKIDDLYNHALLSGASGGKLLGAGGGGFLLLYMKKKYRKKFFLKSKKLINIPFKFSNIGSEVIYNNFQS
;
A
#
# COMPACT_ATOMS: atom_id res chain seq x y z
N ILE A 1 3.53 -12.99 -3.79
CA ILE A 1 2.51 -13.93 -4.29
C ILE A 1 2.44 -13.76 -5.80
N LYS A 2 2.54 -14.88 -6.54
CA LYS A 2 2.39 -14.92 -8.00
C LYS A 2 1.14 -15.71 -8.35
N PHE A 3 0.23 -15.07 -9.07
CA PHE A 3 -0.96 -15.71 -9.66
C PHE A 3 -0.61 -16.09 -11.10
N ASN A 4 -0.68 -17.36 -11.42
CA ASN A 4 -0.37 -17.87 -12.76
C ASN A 4 -1.65 -17.96 -13.60
N LYS A 5 -1.51 -17.92 -14.94
CA LYS A 5 -2.64 -18.01 -15.87
C LYS A 5 -3.44 -19.32 -15.76
N ASN A 6 -2.82 -20.39 -15.31
CA ASN A 6 -3.46 -21.70 -15.06
C ASN A 6 -4.18 -21.78 -13.70
N GLY A 7 -4.36 -20.65 -13.00
CA GLY A 7 -5.02 -20.57 -11.69
C GLY A 7 -4.14 -20.97 -10.50
N SER A 8 -2.93 -21.50 -10.73
CA SER A 8 -2.04 -21.84 -9.61
C SER A 8 -1.46 -20.58 -8.94
N ILE A 9 -1.30 -20.66 -7.62
CA ILE A 9 -0.77 -19.57 -6.79
C ILE A 9 0.58 -19.99 -6.22
N LYS A 10 1.61 -19.19 -6.44
CA LYS A 10 2.94 -19.42 -5.87
C LYS A 10 3.25 -18.35 -4.82
N VAL A 11 3.49 -18.78 -3.58
CA VAL A 11 3.90 -17.91 -2.48
C VAL A 11 5.41 -18.06 -2.27
N LYS A 12 6.12 -16.92 -2.27
CA LYS A 12 7.54 -16.84 -1.95
C LYS A 12 7.72 -16.01 -0.70
N LYS A 13 8.11 -16.64 0.39
CA LYS A 13 8.39 -15.94 1.65
C LYS A 13 9.71 -15.17 1.54
N ILE A 14 9.72 -13.93 2.00
CA ILE A 14 10.94 -13.17 2.22
C ILE A 14 11.39 -13.47 3.64
N LYS A 15 12.63 -14.00 3.78
CA LYS A 15 13.19 -14.30 5.11
C LYS A 15 13.33 -13.02 5.92
N GLN A 16 13.08 -13.12 7.24
CA GLN A 16 13.29 -12.01 8.18
C GLN A 16 14.73 -11.49 8.07
N ASN A 17 14.84 -10.18 7.87
CA ASN A 17 16.12 -9.48 7.74
C ASN A 17 16.02 -8.06 8.29
N ASN A 18 17.13 -7.35 8.32
CA ASN A 18 17.16 -5.97 8.83
C ASN A 18 16.30 -5.00 7.99
N ASN A 19 16.17 -5.25 6.68
CA ASN A 19 15.34 -4.40 5.82
C ASN A 19 13.85 -4.51 6.18
N LEU A 20 13.33 -5.72 6.45
CA LEU A 20 11.95 -5.88 6.90
C LEU A 20 11.69 -5.19 8.24
N LYS A 21 12.63 -5.28 9.19
CA LYS A 21 12.52 -4.57 10.48
C LYS A 21 12.54 -3.05 10.30
N LYS A 22 13.42 -2.54 9.43
CA LYS A 22 13.47 -1.10 9.11
C LYS A 22 12.22 -0.65 8.36
N LEU A 23 11.71 -1.47 7.42
CA LEU A 23 10.47 -1.18 6.71
C LEU A 23 9.31 -1.03 7.69
N GLU A 24 9.05 -2.04 8.53
CA GLU A 24 7.98 -2.02 9.53
C GLU A 24 8.05 -0.76 10.41
N LYS A 25 9.26 -0.41 10.86
CA LYS A 25 9.49 0.79 11.69
C LYS A 25 9.18 2.10 10.95
N ASN A 26 9.39 2.16 9.63
CA ASN A 26 9.21 3.37 8.83
C ASN A 26 7.83 3.46 8.15
N LEU A 27 7.06 2.37 8.13
CA LEU A 27 5.70 2.42 7.63
C LEU A 27 4.76 3.07 8.65
N LEU A 28 3.79 3.81 8.13
CA LEU A 28 2.74 4.48 8.88
C LEU A 28 1.41 4.19 8.18
N LEU A 29 0.45 3.64 8.91
CA LEU A 29 -0.87 3.30 8.38
C LEU A 29 -1.91 4.27 8.91
N ILE A 30 -2.52 5.05 8.01
CA ILE A 30 -3.51 6.07 8.35
C ILE A 30 -4.88 5.65 7.83
N TYR A 31 -5.88 5.64 8.70
CA TYR A 31 -7.26 5.50 8.28
C TYR A 31 -7.77 6.84 7.74
N THR A 32 -8.27 6.85 6.50
CA THR A 32 -8.70 8.08 5.82
C THR A 32 -10.08 8.57 6.24
N SER A 33 -10.82 7.76 7.00
CA SER A 33 -12.24 8.01 7.37
C SER A 33 -13.16 8.16 6.15
N ILE A 34 -12.74 7.65 4.98
CA ILE A 34 -13.53 7.64 3.75
C ILE A 34 -13.94 6.20 3.48
N ASN A 35 -15.24 5.92 3.58
CA ASN A 35 -15.78 4.60 3.26
C ASN A 35 -16.19 4.55 1.78
N ARG A 36 -15.79 3.49 1.10
CA ARG A 36 -16.14 3.18 -0.29
C ARG A 36 -16.24 1.68 -0.48
N THR A 37 -17.12 1.25 -1.36
CA THR A 37 -17.26 -0.16 -1.72
C THR A 37 -16.14 -0.54 -2.68
N ALA A 38 -15.32 -1.52 -2.29
CA ALA A 38 -14.19 -1.97 -3.13
C ALA A 38 -14.66 -2.46 -4.51
N HIS A 39 -15.84 -3.07 -4.57
CA HIS A 39 -16.44 -3.55 -5.82
C HIS A 39 -16.70 -2.41 -6.81
N GLU A 40 -17.31 -1.30 -6.39
CA GLU A 40 -17.61 -0.14 -7.26
C GLU A 40 -16.32 0.45 -7.84
N ILE A 41 -15.30 0.62 -7.01
CA ILE A 41 -14.02 1.16 -7.46
C ILE A 41 -13.33 0.20 -8.43
N ALA A 42 -13.26 -1.10 -8.10
CA ALA A 42 -12.64 -2.10 -8.96
C ALA A 42 -13.36 -2.19 -10.32
N SER A 43 -14.70 -2.23 -10.34
CA SER A 43 -15.53 -2.27 -11.54
C SER A 43 -15.28 -1.06 -12.46
N SER A 44 -14.97 0.10 -11.88
CA SER A 44 -14.71 1.34 -12.63
C SER A 44 -13.52 1.23 -13.58
N TYR A 45 -12.57 0.33 -13.31
CA TYR A 45 -11.37 0.20 -14.15
C TYR A 45 -11.10 -1.22 -14.69
N VAL A 46 -11.53 -2.29 -14.00
CA VAL A 46 -11.25 -3.67 -14.43
C VAL A 46 -11.86 -3.94 -15.81
N ASN A 47 -13.12 -3.57 -16.01
CA ASN A 47 -13.82 -3.73 -17.29
C ASN A 47 -13.38 -2.72 -18.37
N LYS A 48 -12.61 -1.70 -18.00
CA LYS A 48 -12.11 -0.64 -18.86
C LYS A 48 -10.60 -0.69 -19.08
N LEU A 49 -9.97 -1.82 -18.80
CA LEU A 49 -8.55 -2.04 -19.04
C LEU A 49 -8.28 -2.14 -20.55
N THR A 50 -8.21 -0.98 -21.19
CA THR A 50 -7.86 -0.84 -22.61
C THR A 50 -6.38 -1.10 -22.86
N LYS A 51 -5.99 -1.33 -24.14
CA LYS A 51 -4.59 -1.46 -24.54
C LYS A 51 -3.73 -0.29 -24.04
N SER A 52 -4.28 0.92 -23.97
CA SER A 52 -3.58 2.12 -23.47
C SER A 52 -3.21 2.06 -21.99
N LYS A 53 -3.95 1.31 -21.16
CA LYS A 53 -3.67 1.15 -19.72
C LYS A 53 -2.75 -0.03 -19.42
N LYS A 54 -2.55 -0.93 -20.38
CA LYS A 54 -1.68 -2.11 -20.23
C LYS A 54 -0.28 -1.72 -19.77
N LYS A 55 0.31 -0.67 -20.33
CA LYS A 55 1.63 -0.17 -19.97
C LYS A 55 1.77 0.18 -18.49
N TYR A 56 0.72 0.73 -17.86
CA TYR A 56 0.74 1.06 -16.41
C TYR A 56 0.74 -0.18 -15.55
N ILE A 57 0.00 -1.23 -15.95
CA ILE A 57 -0.02 -2.52 -15.27
C ILE A 57 1.34 -3.21 -15.38
N GLU A 58 1.94 -3.21 -16.56
CA GLU A 58 3.27 -3.78 -16.78
C GLU A 58 4.33 -3.08 -15.94
N SER A 59 4.27 -1.73 -15.84
CA SER A 59 5.14 -0.97 -14.95
C SER A 59 4.91 -1.32 -13.46
N ILE A 60 3.65 -1.51 -13.04
CA ILE A 60 3.35 -1.94 -11.66
C ILE A 60 3.92 -3.35 -11.39
N ILE A 61 3.87 -4.26 -12.37
CA ILE A 61 4.47 -5.59 -12.25
C ILE A 61 5.99 -5.50 -12.12
N THR A 62 6.64 -4.61 -12.88
CA THR A 62 8.08 -4.35 -12.74
C THR A 62 8.43 -3.88 -11.32
N HIS A 63 7.63 -2.98 -10.74
CA HIS A 63 7.82 -2.52 -9.35
C HIS A 63 7.71 -3.66 -8.32
N VAL A 64 6.97 -4.74 -8.60
CA VAL A 64 6.93 -5.91 -7.69
C VAL A 64 8.31 -6.58 -7.60
N ASN A 65 8.99 -6.77 -8.74
CA ASN A 65 10.33 -7.36 -8.78
C ASN A 65 11.37 -6.46 -8.11
N GLU A 66 11.27 -5.16 -8.35
CA GLU A 66 12.12 -4.13 -7.72
C GLU A 66 11.92 -4.11 -6.20
N GLY A 67 10.67 -4.14 -5.75
CA GLY A 67 10.33 -4.24 -4.33
C GLY A 67 10.91 -5.50 -3.67
N GLU A 68 10.85 -6.65 -4.34
CA GLU A 68 11.47 -7.88 -3.85
C GLU A 68 13.00 -7.71 -3.70
N LYS A 69 13.67 -7.07 -4.66
CA LYS A 69 15.11 -6.79 -4.61
C LYS A 69 15.45 -5.87 -3.44
N ILE A 70 14.72 -4.75 -3.29
CA ILE A 70 14.92 -3.81 -2.18
C ILE A 70 14.75 -4.52 -0.82
N LEU A 71 13.71 -5.33 -0.66
CA LEU A 71 13.43 -6.05 0.59
C LEU A 71 14.51 -7.07 0.95
N LYS A 72 15.17 -7.68 -0.04
CA LYS A 72 16.20 -8.69 0.19
C LYS A 72 17.56 -8.08 0.46
N THR A 73 18.01 -7.18 -0.39
CA THR A 73 19.43 -6.73 -0.44
C THR A 73 19.59 -5.25 -0.76
N GLY A 74 18.50 -4.54 -1.10
CA GLY A 74 18.57 -3.14 -1.51
C GLY A 74 18.60 -2.16 -0.35
N ASN A 75 18.67 -0.87 -0.68
CA ASN A 75 18.48 0.21 0.26
C ASN A 75 16.97 0.35 0.57
N ILE A 76 16.59 0.14 1.83
CA ILE A 76 15.15 0.15 2.21
C ILE A 76 14.51 1.53 2.08
N ASP A 77 15.27 2.60 2.05
CA ASP A 77 14.72 3.96 1.85
C ASP A 77 14.13 4.13 0.45
N ASP A 78 14.63 3.39 -0.56
CA ASP A 78 14.10 3.39 -1.94
C ASP A 78 12.69 2.81 -2.01
N PHE A 79 12.27 2.04 -0.99
CA PHE A 79 10.91 1.48 -0.93
C PHE A 79 9.83 2.56 -0.85
N GLY A 80 10.13 3.71 -0.26
CA GLY A 80 9.21 4.86 -0.23
C GLY A 80 8.95 5.40 -1.63
N GLU A 81 9.99 5.60 -2.42
CA GLU A 81 9.90 6.08 -3.81
C GLU A 81 9.18 5.06 -4.71
N LEU A 82 9.45 3.77 -4.50
CA LEU A 82 8.75 2.69 -5.19
C LEU A 82 7.25 2.71 -4.90
N LEU A 83 6.84 2.92 -3.64
CA LEU A 83 5.44 3.08 -3.27
C LEU A 83 4.82 4.31 -3.96
N HIS A 84 5.54 5.44 -3.99
CA HIS A 84 5.10 6.65 -4.67
C HIS A 84 4.85 6.40 -6.16
N SER A 85 5.84 5.89 -6.87
CA SER A 85 5.74 5.56 -8.30
C SER A 85 4.58 4.61 -8.58
N SER A 86 4.46 3.55 -7.78
CA SER A 86 3.37 2.59 -7.88
C SER A 86 1.99 3.23 -7.67
N TRP A 87 1.88 4.19 -6.73
CA TRP A 87 0.67 4.93 -6.48
C TRP A 87 0.29 5.85 -7.66
N MET A 88 1.27 6.58 -8.19
CA MET A 88 1.05 7.44 -9.36
C MET A 88 0.59 6.64 -10.58
N LEU A 89 1.16 5.46 -10.83
CA LEU A 89 0.72 4.56 -11.90
C LEU A 89 -0.70 4.03 -11.64
N LYS A 90 -1.02 3.65 -10.41
CA LYS A 90 -2.34 3.16 -10.06
C LYS A 90 -3.42 4.22 -10.29
N LYS A 91 -3.17 5.47 -9.92
CA LYS A 91 -4.11 6.59 -10.17
C LYS A 91 -4.43 6.77 -11.67
N LYS A 92 -3.50 6.44 -12.58
CA LYS A 92 -3.73 6.50 -14.02
C LYS A 92 -4.70 5.44 -14.57
N LEU A 93 -5.03 4.42 -13.77
CA LEU A 93 -5.99 3.38 -14.19
C LEU A 93 -7.45 3.88 -14.16
N SER A 94 -7.81 4.72 -13.18
CA SER A 94 -9.15 5.32 -13.07
C SER A 94 -9.16 6.54 -12.16
N SER A 95 -9.96 7.53 -12.49
CA SER A 95 -10.21 8.70 -11.62
C SER A 95 -10.90 8.33 -10.30
N ALA A 96 -11.60 7.20 -10.24
CA ALA A 96 -12.26 6.73 -9.02
C ALA A 96 -11.27 6.21 -7.95
N ILE A 97 -9.99 5.97 -8.31
CA ILE A 97 -8.98 5.42 -7.39
C ILE A 97 -8.55 6.43 -6.32
N SER A 98 -8.59 7.73 -6.63
CA SER A 98 -8.31 8.79 -5.68
C SER A 98 -9.39 9.87 -5.73
N ASN A 99 -9.38 10.77 -4.75
CA ASN A 99 -10.21 11.97 -4.72
C ASN A 99 -9.40 13.11 -4.05
N SER A 100 -9.93 14.34 -4.09
CA SER A 100 -9.24 15.51 -3.56
C SER A 100 -8.80 15.33 -2.11
N LYS A 101 -9.65 14.79 -1.24
CA LYS A 101 -9.32 14.58 0.19
C LYS A 101 -8.14 13.62 0.38
N ILE A 102 -8.07 12.55 -0.43
CA ILE A 102 -6.96 11.59 -0.40
C ILE A 102 -5.70 12.25 -0.96
N ASP A 103 -5.82 12.99 -2.06
CA ASP A 103 -4.68 13.66 -2.68
C ASP A 103 -4.11 14.76 -1.77
N ASP A 104 -4.96 15.55 -1.11
CA ASP A 104 -4.54 16.56 -0.14
C ASP A 104 -3.82 15.92 1.06
N LEU A 105 -4.37 14.84 1.62
CA LEU A 105 -3.73 14.09 2.70
C LEU A 105 -2.37 13.52 2.27
N TYR A 106 -2.31 12.95 1.07
CA TYR A 106 -1.09 12.40 0.52
C TYR A 106 -0.01 13.48 0.29
N ASN A 107 -0.40 14.61 -0.31
CA ASN A 107 0.50 15.74 -0.53
C ASN A 107 1.00 16.31 0.81
N HIS A 108 0.11 16.44 1.81
CA HIS A 108 0.51 16.85 3.15
C HIS A 108 1.53 15.88 3.76
N ALA A 109 1.39 14.57 3.54
CA ALA A 109 2.35 13.58 4.01
C ALA A 109 3.72 13.76 3.35
N LEU A 110 3.78 13.98 2.03
CA LEU A 110 5.02 14.25 1.29
C LEU A 110 5.71 15.52 1.81
N LEU A 111 4.98 16.63 1.96
CA LEU A 111 5.49 17.90 2.50
C LEU A 111 5.95 17.78 3.96
N SER A 112 5.45 16.81 4.68
CA SER A 112 5.86 16.51 6.05
C SER A 112 7.07 15.58 6.14
N GLY A 113 7.55 15.01 5.02
CA GLY A 113 8.74 14.17 4.94
C GLY A 113 8.48 12.68 4.72
N ALA A 114 7.29 12.29 4.23
CA ALA A 114 7.11 10.96 3.66
C ALA A 114 7.86 10.85 2.34
N SER A 115 8.59 9.76 2.12
CA SER A 115 9.23 9.48 0.83
C SER A 115 8.24 8.94 -0.20
N GLY A 116 7.08 8.49 0.26
CA GLY A 116 6.02 7.99 -0.59
C GLY A 116 4.99 7.17 0.18
N GLY A 117 4.07 6.59 -0.56
CA GLY A 117 2.99 5.80 0.01
C GLY A 117 1.97 5.42 -1.04
N LYS A 118 0.93 4.74 -0.62
CA LYS A 118 -0.21 4.38 -1.48
C LYS A 118 -1.48 4.11 -0.69
N LEU A 119 -2.61 4.36 -1.30
CA LEU A 119 -3.88 3.89 -0.78
C LEU A 119 -3.99 2.38 -0.99
N LEU A 120 -4.33 1.66 0.07
CA LEU A 120 -4.48 0.21 0.04
C LEU A 120 -5.82 -0.22 -0.58
N GLY A 121 -5.92 -1.47 -1.01
CA GLY A 121 -7.14 -2.03 -1.59
C GLY A 121 -7.46 -1.47 -2.99
N ALA A 122 -8.74 -1.39 -3.34
CA ALA A 122 -9.21 -0.95 -4.66
C ALA A 122 -8.92 0.54 -4.93
N GLY A 123 -9.04 1.39 -3.93
CA GLY A 123 -8.95 2.84 -4.05
C GLY A 123 -10.16 3.55 -3.43
N GLY A 124 -10.23 4.87 -3.61
CA GLY A 124 -11.39 5.69 -3.22
C GLY A 124 -11.52 6.00 -1.73
N GLY A 125 -10.88 5.24 -0.84
CA GLY A 125 -10.93 5.40 0.62
C GLY A 125 -10.22 4.26 1.36
N GLY A 126 -10.47 4.15 2.66
CA GLY A 126 -9.87 3.13 3.51
C GLY A 126 -8.54 3.55 4.13
N PHE A 127 -7.45 2.83 3.85
CA PHE A 127 -6.17 3.02 4.52
C PHE A 127 -5.10 3.56 3.58
N LEU A 128 -4.42 4.61 4.02
CA LEU A 128 -3.24 5.17 3.36
C LEU A 128 -1.98 4.64 4.05
N LEU A 129 -1.16 3.90 3.33
CA LEU A 129 0.14 3.43 3.78
C LEU A 129 1.21 4.41 3.33
N LEU A 130 1.98 4.95 4.27
CA LEU A 130 3.06 5.90 4.03
C LEU A 130 4.40 5.31 4.45
N TYR A 131 5.45 5.58 3.70
CA TYR A 131 6.81 5.39 4.15
C TYR A 131 7.31 6.73 4.72
N MET A 132 7.41 6.79 6.07
CA MET A 132 7.77 7.99 6.79
C MET A 132 8.64 7.67 8.01
N LYS A 133 9.88 8.15 8.01
CA LYS A 133 10.78 8.00 9.17
C LYS A 133 10.20 8.66 10.42
N LYS A 134 10.43 8.05 11.58
CA LYS A 134 9.84 8.51 12.87
C LYS A 134 10.04 10.01 13.13
N LYS A 135 11.20 10.55 12.79
CA LYS A 135 11.55 11.97 13.02
C LYS A 135 10.59 12.96 12.33
N TYR A 136 9.92 12.55 11.27
CA TYR A 136 9.01 13.41 10.51
C TYR A 136 7.55 13.30 10.95
N ARG A 137 7.18 12.24 11.71
CA ARG A 137 5.78 11.96 12.07
C ARG A 137 5.17 13.05 12.95
N LYS A 138 5.94 13.65 13.87
CA LYS A 138 5.46 14.76 14.70
C LYS A 138 4.96 15.93 13.83
N LYS A 139 5.76 16.34 12.83
CA LYS A 139 5.38 17.42 11.88
C LYS A 139 4.09 17.07 11.12
N PHE A 140 3.95 15.83 10.68
CA PHE A 140 2.75 15.36 9.97
C PHE A 140 1.50 15.45 10.84
N PHE A 141 1.54 14.94 12.08
CA PHE A 141 0.39 14.94 12.98
C PHE A 141 0.05 16.32 13.57
N LEU A 142 0.97 17.26 13.63
CA LEU A 142 0.69 18.63 14.11
C LEU A 142 -0.41 19.30 13.29
N LYS A 143 -0.42 19.11 11.97
CA LYS A 143 -1.43 19.67 11.06
C LYS A 143 -2.61 18.72 10.79
N SER A 144 -2.58 17.51 11.34
CA SER A 144 -3.55 16.44 11.05
C SER A 144 -4.00 15.73 12.32
N LYS A 145 -4.35 16.49 13.35
CA LYS A 145 -4.69 16.00 14.70
C LYS A 145 -5.83 14.98 14.77
N LYS A 146 -6.73 14.96 13.76
CA LYS A 146 -7.89 14.06 13.71
C LYS A 146 -7.61 12.75 12.97
N LEU A 147 -6.41 12.56 12.41
CA LEU A 147 -6.09 11.33 11.70
C LEU A 147 -5.90 10.16 12.66
N ILE A 148 -6.50 9.04 12.31
CA ILE A 148 -6.36 7.79 13.07
C ILE A 148 -5.16 7.03 12.53
N ASN A 149 -4.11 6.93 13.36
CA ASN A 149 -2.97 6.06 13.09
C ASN A 149 -3.27 4.65 13.59
N ILE A 150 -3.16 3.66 12.71
CA ILE A 150 -3.38 2.27 13.04
C ILE A 150 -2.03 1.59 13.28
N PRO A 151 -1.73 1.18 14.52
CA PRO A 151 -0.54 0.41 14.80
C PRO A 151 -0.66 -0.99 14.16
N PHE A 152 0.42 -1.47 13.55
CA PHE A 152 0.48 -2.81 12.98
C PHE A 152 1.88 -3.40 13.09
N LYS A 153 1.97 -4.71 12.92
CA LYS A 153 3.22 -5.48 12.80
C LYS A 153 3.10 -6.46 11.64
N PHE A 154 4.23 -6.81 11.05
CA PHE A 154 4.27 -7.91 10.10
C PHE A 154 4.07 -9.24 10.85
N SER A 155 3.17 -10.06 10.34
CA SER A 155 2.92 -11.42 10.83
C SER A 155 3.44 -12.45 9.81
N ASN A 156 3.97 -13.56 10.33
CA ASN A 156 4.31 -14.73 9.53
C ASN A 156 3.17 -15.77 9.52
N ILE A 157 2.11 -15.51 10.27
CA ILE A 157 0.93 -16.36 10.42
C ILE A 157 -0.16 -15.79 9.50
N GLY A 158 -0.85 -16.67 8.79
CA GLY A 158 -2.01 -16.31 7.98
C GLY A 158 -3.28 -16.18 8.81
N SER A 159 -4.41 -16.47 8.21
CA SER A 159 -5.68 -16.54 8.93
C SER A 159 -5.65 -17.71 9.91
N GLU A 160 -6.06 -17.47 11.14
CA GLU A 160 -6.17 -18.46 12.20
C GLU A 160 -7.51 -18.32 12.94
N VAL A 161 -8.01 -19.44 13.48
CA VAL A 161 -9.21 -19.43 14.32
C VAL A 161 -8.80 -18.97 15.70
N ILE A 162 -9.18 -17.73 16.06
CA ILE A 162 -8.88 -17.14 17.37
C ILE A 162 -9.94 -17.44 18.44
N TYR A 163 -11.10 -17.92 18.00
CA TYR A 163 -12.19 -18.37 18.87
C TYR A 163 -12.99 -19.46 18.17
N ASN A 164 -13.26 -20.56 18.87
CA ASN A 164 -14.07 -21.67 18.39
C ASN A 164 -15.06 -22.06 19.51
N ASN A 165 -16.36 -21.89 19.26
CA ASN A 165 -17.41 -22.21 20.23
C ASN A 165 -18.15 -23.50 19.81
N PHE A 166 -17.48 -24.44 19.17
CA PHE A 166 -18.09 -25.75 19.01
C PHE A 166 -18.03 -26.48 20.36
N GLN A 167 -19.12 -26.47 21.11
CA GLN A 167 -19.35 -27.44 22.17
C GLN A 167 -19.57 -28.77 21.47
N SER A 168 -18.67 -29.72 21.71
CA SER A 168 -18.81 -31.14 21.36
C SER A 168 -19.92 -31.79 22.16
#